data_08c550d84e25f81c0cf23f7b1a61ee32
#
_entry.id   08c550d84e25f81c0cf23f7b1a61ee32
#
_cell.length_a   1.000
_cell.length_b   1.000
_cell.length_c   1.000
_cell.angle_alpha   90.00
_cell.angle_beta   90.00
_cell.angle_gamma   90.00
#
_symmetry.space_group_name_H-M   'P 1'
#
loop_
_entity.id
_entity.type
_entity.pdbx_description
1 polymer ?
#
loop_
_entity_poly.entity_id
_entity_poly.type
_entity_poly.pdbx_seq_one_letter_code
_entity_poly.pdbx_strand_id
1 'polypeptide(L)'
;SSDLAAILGQGVCTAKTDGTAEIMEAIIENGCVMSEFLPFTRAATYFFPMRNRIISGMSCGVLVVEAGEKSGTMITANCALEQGRTVYAVPGRITDRMSFGTNELIRKGMAEPVFSAEDLLFHLGINPECSKKSKLRGRGSSELKLTGNQKILFDLIELGEKNFDEICELTQLPVEVLNLHLTELEFSGLIKQLPGRIYTLS
;
A
#
# COMPACT_ATOMS: atom_id res chain seq x y z
N SER A 1 2.63 13.62 4.16
CA SER A 1 2.29 13.70 2.74
C SER A 1 2.19 12.29 2.17
N SER A 2 1.06 11.94 1.61
CA SER A 2 0.85 10.66 0.93
C SER A 2 1.03 10.88 -0.57
N ASP A 3 1.67 9.94 -1.26
CA ASP A 3 1.71 9.94 -2.72
C ASP A 3 0.28 9.85 -3.25
N LEU A 4 -0.12 10.84 -4.05
CA LEU A 4 -1.48 10.95 -4.56
C LEU A 4 -1.48 11.02 -6.08
N ALA A 5 -2.29 10.18 -6.73
CA ALA A 5 -2.57 10.26 -8.15
C ALA A 5 -3.98 10.82 -8.36
N ALA A 6 -4.09 12.01 -8.93
CA ALA A 6 -5.38 12.60 -9.27
C ALA A 6 -5.73 12.31 -10.73
N ILE A 7 -6.85 11.61 -10.95
CA ILE A 7 -7.38 11.34 -12.28
C ILE A 7 -8.51 12.32 -12.55
N LEU A 8 -8.41 13.13 -13.60
CA LEU A 8 -9.35 14.21 -13.89
C LEU A 8 -10.49 13.74 -14.81
N GLY A 9 -11.69 14.32 -14.61
CA GLY A 9 -12.83 14.22 -15.53
C GLY A 9 -12.89 15.36 -16.53
N GLN A 10 -11.74 15.98 -16.82
CA GLN A 10 -11.57 17.10 -17.77
C GLN A 10 -10.10 17.19 -18.20
N GLY A 11 -9.78 18.03 -19.17
CA GLY A 11 -8.41 18.25 -19.59
C GLY A 11 -7.57 18.96 -18.54
N VAL A 12 -6.29 18.61 -18.46
CA VAL A 12 -5.36 19.13 -17.43
C VAL A 12 -5.19 20.66 -17.46
N CYS A 13 -5.26 21.29 -18.64
CA CYS A 13 -5.16 22.74 -18.76
C CYS A 13 -6.43 23.44 -18.28
N THR A 14 -7.60 22.85 -18.50
CA THR A 14 -8.88 23.39 -18.03
C THR A 14 -8.98 23.34 -16.50
N ALA A 15 -8.51 22.27 -15.88
CA ALA A 15 -8.53 22.13 -14.43
C ALA A 15 -7.72 23.21 -13.70
N LYS A 16 -6.62 23.72 -14.32
CA LYS A 16 -5.84 24.82 -13.74
C LYS A 16 -6.59 26.15 -13.66
N THR A 17 -7.61 26.34 -14.48
CA THR A 17 -8.38 27.61 -14.55
C THR A 17 -9.62 27.62 -13.65
N ASP A 18 -10.08 26.47 -13.17
CA ASP A 18 -11.32 26.30 -12.43
C ASP A 18 -11.17 26.46 -10.90
N GLY A 19 -10.18 27.22 -10.43
CA GLY A 19 -9.96 27.46 -9.00
C GLY A 19 -9.35 26.26 -8.23
N THR A 20 -8.93 25.22 -8.93
CA THR A 20 -8.29 24.03 -8.35
C THR A 20 -6.78 24.00 -8.54
N ALA A 21 -6.19 25.08 -9.05
CA ALA A 21 -4.77 25.17 -9.39
C ALA A 21 -3.86 24.87 -8.18
N GLU A 22 -4.13 25.48 -7.03
CA GLU A 22 -3.36 25.30 -5.79
C GLU A 22 -3.39 23.81 -5.32
N ILE A 23 -4.57 23.18 -5.40
CA ILE A 23 -4.71 21.76 -5.04
C ILE A 23 -3.93 20.88 -6.02
N MET A 24 -3.96 21.21 -7.32
CA MET A 24 -3.21 20.48 -8.34
C MET A 24 -1.70 20.59 -8.12
N GLU A 25 -1.19 21.78 -7.81
CA GLU A 25 0.22 22.00 -7.51
C GLU A 25 0.66 21.19 -6.28
N ALA A 26 -0.11 21.24 -5.21
CA ALA A 26 0.15 20.45 -4.01
C ALA A 26 0.16 18.92 -4.29
N ILE A 27 -0.69 18.44 -5.20
CA ILE A 27 -0.70 17.03 -5.61
C ILE A 27 0.54 16.71 -6.44
N ILE A 28 0.94 17.58 -7.37
CA ILE A 28 2.10 17.37 -8.25
C ILE A 28 3.41 17.32 -7.46
N GLU A 29 3.53 18.05 -6.36
CA GLU A 29 4.71 18.03 -5.49
C GLU A 29 5.00 16.65 -4.89
N ASN A 30 3.96 15.83 -4.64
CA ASN A 30 4.08 14.53 -3.97
C ASN A 30 3.43 13.39 -4.74
N GLY A 31 3.03 13.62 -6.00
CA GLY A 31 2.32 12.64 -6.78
C GLY A 31 2.18 13.05 -8.24
N CYS A 32 1.03 12.76 -8.85
CA CYS A 32 0.80 13.14 -10.24
C CYS A 32 -0.67 13.49 -10.52
N VAL A 33 -0.87 14.26 -11.57
CA VAL A 33 -2.19 14.60 -12.12
C VAL A 33 -2.28 14.07 -13.54
N MET A 34 -3.31 13.28 -13.83
CA MET A 34 -3.50 12.61 -15.12
C MET A 34 -4.89 12.86 -15.67
N SER A 35 -5.01 12.85 -16.98
CA SER A 35 -6.29 12.88 -17.68
C SER A 35 -6.23 12.08 -18.98
N GLU A 36 -7.33 11.42 -19.32
CA GLU A 36 -7.52 10.76 -20.61
C GLU A 36 -8.00 11.76 -21.68
N PHE A 37 -8.47 12.94 -21.27
CA PHE A 37 -9.04 13.95 -22.15
C PHE A 37 -7.98 14.91 -22.69
N LEU A 38 -8.26 15.49 -23.87
CA LEU A 38 -7.40 16.52 -24.44
C LEU A 38 -7.22 17.70 -23.47
N PRO A 39 -6.07 18.40 -23.48
CA PRO A 39 -5.69 19.38 -22.47
C PRO A 39 -6.73 20.45 -22.14
N PHE A 40 -7.49 20.91 -23.12
CA PHE A 40 -8.48 21.98 -23.00
C PHE A 40 -9.94 21.49 -22.96
N THR A 41 -10.17 20.17 -22.80
CA THR A 41 -11.51 19.60 -22.70
C THR A 41 -12.18 20.07 -21.41
N ARG A 42 -13.37 20.67 -21.52
CA ARG A 42 -14.17 21.09 -20.36
C ARG A 42 -14.83 19.90 -19.69
N ALA A 43 -15.06 20.02 -18.36
CA ALA A 43 -15.76 19.02 -17.59
C ALA A 43 -17.18 18.80 -18.12
N ALA A 44 -17.58 17.53 -18.16
CA ALA A 44 -18.96 17.11 -18.44
C ALA A 44 -19.34 15.98 -17.50
N THR A 45 -20.62 15.93 -17.09
CA THR A 45 -21.11 14.96 -16.09
C THR A 45 -20.81 13.52 -16.46
N TYR A 46 -20.87 13.16 -17.73
CA TYR A 46 -20.59 11.80 -18.21
C TYR A 46 -19.09 11.43 -18.20
N PHE A 47 -18.17 12.39 -18.10
CA PHE A 47 -16.74 12.12 -18.00
C PHE A 47 -16.33 11.58 -16.62
N PHE A 48 -17.09 11.89 -15.56
CA PHE A 48 -16.77 11.41 -14.22
C PHE A 48 -16.93 9.88 -14.10
N PRO A 49 -18.02 9.26 -14.55
CA PRO A 49 -18.10 7.80 -14.62
C PRO A 49 -17.02 7.17 -15.51
N MET A 50 -16.75 7.75 -16.67
CA MET A 50 -15.70 7.26 -17.57
C MET A 50 -14.32 7.26 -16.91
N ARG A 51 -13.99 8.32 -16.18
CA ARG A 51 -12.74 8.43 -15.46
C ARG A 51 -12.60 7.40 -14.34
N ASN A 52 -13.70 7.03 -13.65
CA ASN A 52 -13.68 6.13 -12.51
C ASN A 52 -13.09 4.75 -12.82
N ARG A 53 -13.23 4.27 -14.08
CA ARG A 53 -12.57 3.04 -14.54
C ARG A 53 -11.04 3.10 -14.47
N ILE A 54 -10.46 4.29 -14.64
CA ILE A 54 -9.01 4.49 -14.55
C ILE A 54 -8.58 4.46 -13.08
N ILE A 55 -9.36 5.09 -12.19
CA ILE A 55 -9.10 5.06 -10.75
C ILE A 55 -9.08 3.62 -10.24
N SER A 56 -10.12 2.84 -10.53
CA SER A 56 -10.19 1.44 -10.11
C SER A 56 -9.11 0.58 -10.77
N GLY A 57 -8.83 0.79 -12.06
CA GLY A 57 -7.84 0.02 -12.82
C GLY A 57 -6.40 0.22 -12.34
N MET A 58 -6.06 1.43 -11.85
CA MET A 58 -4.75 1.76 -11.30
C MET A 58 -4.60 1.37 -9.81
N SER A 59 -5.68 0.97 -9.15
CA SER A 59 -5.68 0.61 -7.74
C SER A 59 -5.55 -0.90 -7.56
N CYS A 60 -4.93 -1.33 -6.46
CA CYS A 60 -4.91 -2.75 -6.06
C CYS A 60 -6.28 -3.22 -5.55
N GLY A 61 -7.12 -2.29 -5.08
CA GLY A 61 -8.49 -2.51 -4.65
C GLY A 61 -9.21 -1.20 -4.40
N VAL A 62 -10.51 -1.25 -4.15
CA VAL A 62 -11.36 -0.07 -3.88
C VAL A 62 -12.01 -0.24 -2.52
N LEU A 63 -11.74 0.67 -1.58
CA LEU A 63 -12.43 0.75 -0.30
C LEU A 63 -13.61 1.71 -0.38
N VAL A 64 -14.80 1.21 -0.12
CA VAL A 64 -16.03 2.00 0.00
C VAL A 64 -16.32 2.22 1.49
N VAL A 65 -16.11 3.45 1.95
CA VAL A 65 -16.35 3.83 3.35
C VAL A 65 -17.85 4.09 3.59
N GLU A 66 -18.47 4.86 2.69
CA GLU A 66 -19.89 5.16 2.71
C GLU A 66 -20.45 5.24 1.29
N ALA A 67 -21.65 4.74 1.10
CA ALA A 67 -22.40 4.86 -0.14
C ALA A 67 -23.90 4.76 0.11
N GLY A 68 -24.65 5.78 -0.29
CA GLY A 68 -26.10 5.70 -0.39
C GLY A 68 -26.54 4.83 -1.59
N GLU A 69 -27.83 4.54 -1.69
CA GLU A 69 -28.41 3.65 -2.71
C GLU A 69 -28.06 4.03 -4.15
N LYS A 70 -28.00 5.33 -4.45
CA LYS A 70 -27.68 5.89 -5.78
C LYS A 70 -26.39 6.69 -5.79
N SER A 71 -25.40 6.28 -5.01
CA SER A 71 -24.13 6.99 -4.92
C SER A 71 -23.26 6.76 -6.16
N GLY A 72 -22.58 7.81 -6.62
CA GLY A 72 -21.55 7.73 -7.66
C GLY A 72 -20.39 6.79 -7.27
N THR A 73 -20.16 6.55 -5.99
CA THR A 73 -19.18 5.59 -5.45
C THR A 73 -19.48 4.17 -5.93
N MET A 74 -20.77 3.80 -6.09
CA MET A 74 -21.16 2.50 -6.61
C MET A 74 -20.70 2.26 -8.05
N ILE A 75 -20.58 3.33 -8.85
CA ILE A 75 -20.05 3.23 -10.22
C ILE A 75 -18.59 2.80 -10.17
N THR A 76 -17.79 3.39 -9.29
CA THR A 76 -16.37 3.03 -9.11
C THR A 76 -16.22 1.60 -8.59
N ALA A 77 -17.07 1.19 -7.63
CA ALA A 77 -17.07 -0.18 -7.12
C ALA A 77 -17.40 -1.20 -8.22
N ASN A 78 -18.41 -0.93 -9.05
CA ASN A 78 -18.76 -1.79 -10.20
C ASN A 78 -17.63 -1.87 -11.22
N CYS A 79 -16.99 -0.74 -11.58
CA CYS A 79 -15.82 -0.75 -12.45
C CYS A 79 -14.69 -1.62 -11.89
N ALA A 80 -14.46 -1.57 -10.57
CA ALA A 80 -13.45 -2.40 -9.91
C ALA A 80 -13.76 -3.89 -10.05
N LEU A 81 -15.01 -4.28 -9.80
CA LEU A 81 -15.47 -5.67 -9.95
C LEU A 81 -15.32 -6.17 -11.38
N GLU A 82 -15.75 -5.38 -12.39
CA GLU A 82 -15.61 -5.70 -13.81
C GLU A 82 -14.14 -5.89 -14.23
N GLN A 83 -13.23 -5.20 -13.55
CA GLN A 83 -11.78 -5.28 -13.79
C GLN A 83 -11.09 -6.38 -12.96
N GLY A 84 -11.83 -7.17 -12.18
CA GLY A 84 -11.29 -8.21 -11.32
C GLY A 84 -10.51 -7.65 -10.12
N ARG A 85 -10.80 -6.39 -9.70
CA ARG A 85 -10.23 -5.78 -8.50
C ARG A 85 -11.09 -6.09 -7.29
N THR A 86 -10.45 -6.33 -6.15
CA THR A 86 -11.18 -6.54 -4.89
C THR A 86 -11.82 -5.24 -4.44
N VAL A 87 -13.09 -5.33 -4.07
CA VAL A 87 -13.83 -4.24 -3.44
C VAL A 87 -13.93 -4.54 -1.94
N TYR A 88 -13.60 -3.56 -1.13
CA TYR A 88 -13.73 -3.58 0.32
C TYR A 88 -14.83 -2.62 0.73
N ALA A 89 -15.57 -2.93 1.78
CA ALA A 89 -16.63 -2.05 2.26
C ALA A 89 -16.67 -1.98 3.79
N VAL A 90 -16.82 -0.78 4.31
CA VAL A 90 -17.01 -0.57 5.74
C VAL A 90 -18.48 -0.82 6.08
N PRO A 91 -18.80 -1.82 6.94
CA PRO A 91 -20.17 -2.07 7.36
C PRO A 91 -20.67 -0.91 8.24
N GLY A 92 -21.93 -0.57 8.07
CA GLY A 92 -22.55 0.49 8.85
C GLY A 92 -23.93 0.10 9.39
N ARG A 93 -24.56 1.02 10.07
CA ARG A 93 -25.88 0.76 10.68
C ARG A 93 -26.94 0.57 9.59
N ILE A 94 -27.81 -0.41 9.75
CA ILE A 94 -28.91 -0.71 8.80
C ILE A 94 -29.93 0.44 8.69
N THR A 95 -29.99 1.30 9.70
CA THR A 95 -30.88 2.49 9.73
C THR A 95 -30.24 3.70 9.06
N ASP A 96 -28.94 3.63 8.73
CA ASP A 96 -28.23 4.74 8.10
C ASP A 96 -28.29 4.63 6.58
N ARG A 97 -28.82 5.68 5.95
CA ARG A 97 -28.96 5.74 4.50
C ARG A 97 -27.61 5.74 3.75
N MET A 98 -26.57 6.27 4.39
CA MET A 98 -25.23 6.31 3.79
C MET A 98 -24.50 4.96 3.88
N SER A 99 -24.97 4.06 4.73
CA SER A 99 -24.45 2.69 4.83
C SER A 99 -25.21 1.68 3.95
N PHE A 100 -26.27 2.11 3.26
CA PHE A 100 -27.09 1.21 2.45
C PHE A 100 -26.25 0.54 1.35
N GLY A 101 -25.46 1.30 0.60
CA GLY A 101 -24.66 0.78 -0.51
C GLY A 101 -23.53 -0.14 -0.06
N THR A 102 -22.84 0.20 1.03
CA THR A 102 -21.77 -0.65 1.58
C THR A 102 -22.32 -1.97 2.11
N ASN A 103 -23.41 -1.93 2.88
CA ASN A 103 -24.06 -3.13 3.38
C ASN A 103 -24.64 -4.00 2.26
N GLU A 104 -25.14 -3.39 1.19
CA GLU A 104 -25.65 -4.11 0.00
C GLU A 104 -24.54 -4.81 -0.78
N LEU A 105 -23.38 -4.16 -0.95
CA LEU A 105 -22.20 -4.79 -1.55
C LEU A 105 -21.76 -6.02 -0.75
N ILE A 106 -21.69 -5.90 0.57
CA ILE A 106 -21.32 -7.00 1.48
C ILE A 106 -22.36 -8.12 1.40
N ARG A 107 -23.66 -7.76 1.49
CA ARG A 107 -24.77 -8.73 1.44
C ARG A 107 -24.78 -9.56 0.15
N LYS A 108 -24.39 -8.96 -0.98
CA LYS A 108 -24.30 -9.62 -2.27
C LYS A 108 -23.01 -10.41 -2.49
N GLY A 109 -22.08 -10.38 -1.55
CA GLY A 109 -20.74 -10.97 -1.72
C GLY A 109 -19.88 -10.25 -2.76
N MET A 110 -20.20 -8.99 -3.06
CA MET A 110 -19.48 -8.16 -4.03
C MET A 110 -18.36 -7.35 -3.38
N ALA A 111 -18.33 -7.26 -2.05
CA ALA A 111 -17.27 -6.61 -1.29
C ALA A 111 -16.92 -7.39 -0.03
N GLU A 112 -15.66 -7.37 0.33
CA GLU A 112 -15.17 -7.88 1.60
C GLU A 112 -15.39 -6.84 2.70
N PRO A 113 -15.99 -7.21 3.85
CA PRO A 113 -16.17 -6.28 4.95
C PRO A 113 -14.83 -5.95 5.61
N VAL A 114 -14.61 -4.68 5.90
CA VAL A 114 -13.41 -4.17 6.58
C VAL A 114 -13.81 -3.41 7.84
N PHE A 115 -13.23 -3.78 8.98
CA PHE A 115 -13.58 -3.24 10.29
C PHE A 115 -12.51 -2.30 10.86
N SER A 116 -11.28 -2.37 10.34
CA SER A 116 -10.16 -1.50 10.74
C SER A 116 -9.17 -1.27 9.60
N ALA A 117 -8.27 -0.32 9.78
CA ALA A 117 -7.19 -0.08 8.81
C ALA A 117 -6.21 -1.26 8.76
N GLU A 118 -5.94 -1.89 9.90
CA GLU A 118 -5.08 -3.07 10.01
C GLU A 118 -5.68 -4.26 9.25
N ASP A 119 -7.00 -4.44 9.34
CA ASP A 119 -7.75 -5.46 8.62
C ASP A 119 -7.61 -5.27 7.10
N LEU A 120 -7.78 -4.04 6.61
CA LEU A 120 -7.56 -3.72 5.20
C LEU A 120 -6.12 -4.01 4.75
N LEU A 121 -5.12 -3.60 5.54
CA LEU A 121 -3.72 -3.85 5.22
C LEU A 121 -3.41 -5.34 5.16
N PHE A 122 -3.98 -6.13 6.06
CA PHE A 122 -3.87 -7.59 6.05
C PHE A 122 -4.45 -8.19 4.75
N HIS A 123 -5.65 -7.78 4.34
CA HIS A 123 -6.27 -8.23 3.08
C HIS A 123 -5.46 -7.82 1.85
N LEU A 124 -4.79 -6.68 1.87
CA LEU A 124 -3.90 -6.23 0.79
C LEU A 124 -2.51 -6.90 0.81
N GLY A 125 -2.23 -7.77 1.79
CA GLY A 125 -0.91 -8.38 1.96
C GLY A 125 0.18 -7.37 2.36
N ILE A 126 -0.21 -6.19 2.88
CA ILE A 126 0.70 -5.15 3.31
C ILE A 126 0.97 -5.30 4.80
N ASN A 127 2.17 -5.73 5.15
CA ASN A 127 2.56 -5.76 6.55
C ASN A 127 2.89 -4.34 7.02
N PRO A 128 2.14 -3.75 7.99
CA PRO A 128 2.36 -2.38 8.46
C PRO A 128 3.74 -2.16 9.07
N GLU A 129 4.39 -3.19 9.57
CA GLU A 129 5.77 -3.12 10.07
C GLU A 129 6.80 -2.95 8.93
N CYS A 130 6.53 -3.55 7.75
CA CYS A 130 7.38 -3.40 6.58
C CYS A 130 7.25 -1.99 5.95
N SER A 131 6.07 -1.37 6.00
CA SER A 131 5.81 -0.03 5.48
C SER A 131 6.50 1.09 6.29
N LYS A 132 6.73 0.89 7.59
CA LYS A 132 7.54 1.81 8.39
C LYS A 132 9.02 1.78 8.01
N LYS A 133 9.51 0.65 7.48
CA LYS A 133 10.90 0.47 7.03
C LYS A 133 11.16 1.03 5.63
N SER A 134 10.17 1.08 4.73
CA SER A 134 10.36 1.62 3.37
C SER A 134 10.54 3.15 3.34
N LYS A 135 10.02 3.90 4.33
CA LYS A 135 10.28 5.34 4.48
C LYS A 135 11.69 5.66 5.00
N LEU A 136 12.43 4.66 5.49
CA LEU A 136 13.81 4.79 5.98
C LEU A 136 14.87 4.56 4.90
N ARG A 137 14.51 4.07 3.70
CA ARG A 137 15.47 3.89 2.57
C ARG A 137 15.91 5.19 1.88
N GLY A 138 15.39 6.34 2.29
CA GLY A 138 15.72 7.66 1.73
C GLY A 138 16.59 8.57 2.61
N ARG A 139 16.99 8.15 3.82
CA ARG A 139 17.91 8.94 4.67
C ARG A 139 18.80 8.02 5.49
N GLY A 140 20.08 8.26 5.38
CA GLY A 140 21.17 7.49 5.97
C GLY A 140 20.96 7.05 7.41
N SER A 141 21.48 5.88 7.69
CA SER A 141 21.89 5.32 9.00
C SER A 141 21.25 5.98 10.23
N SER A 142 20.07 5.50 10.63
CA SER A 142 19.58 5.74 11.98
C SER A 142 18.98 4.46 12.54
N GLU A 143 19.77 3.84 13.41
CA GLU A 143 19.43 3.03 14.56
C GLU A 143 18.24 2.05 14.43
N LEU A 144 18.48 0.95 13.70
CA LEU A 144 17.86 -0.32 14.03
C LEU A 144 18.27 -0.63 15.49
N LYS A 145 17.32 -0.69 16.42
CA LYS A 145 17.58 -1.17 17.78
C LYS A 145 17.82 -2.68 17.73
N LEU A 146 18.92 -3.08 17.10
CA LEU A 146 19.43 -4.43 17.17
C LEU A 146 20.10 -4.60 18.52
N THR A 147 19.86 -5.73 19.18
CA THR A 147 20.67 -6.11 20.36
C THR A 147 22.14 -6.26 19.94
N GLY A 148 23.07 -6.15 20.86
CA GLY A 148 24.51 -6.17 20.52
C GLY A 148 24.92 -7.32 19.59
N ASN A 149 24.40 -8.54 19.83
CA ASN A 149 24.70 -9.72 19.01
C ASN A 149 24.00 -9.66 17.63
N GLN A 150 22.78 -9.18 17.54
CA GLN A 150 22.06 -9.01 16.26
C GLN A 150 22.76 -8.00 15.36
N LYS A 151 23.31 -6.94 15.92
CA LYS A 151 24.05 -5.94 15.16
C LYS A 151 25.34 -6.51 14.59
N ILE A 152 26.11 -7.27 15.36
CA ILE A 152 27.32 -7.93 14.91
C ILE A 152 27.00 -8.89 13.74
N LEU A 153 25.94 -9.67 13.85
CA LEU A 153 25.51 -10.60 12.80
C LEU A 153 25.07 -9.87 11.53
N PHE A 154 24.31 -8.80 11.69
CA PHE A 154 23.86 -7.99 10.56
C PHE A 154 25.03 -7.34 9.82
N ASP A 155 25.98 -6.72 10.55
CA ASP A 155 27.17 -6.07 9.99
C ASP A 155 28.06 -7.09 9.26
N LEU A 156 28.18 -8.33 9.77
CA LEU A 156 28.91 -9.41 9.11
C LEU A 156 28.29 -9.86 7.80
N ILE A 157 26.97 -9.96 7.75
CA ILE A 157 26.22 -10.37 6.54
C ILE A 157 26.15 -9.20 5.54
N GLU A 158 26.22 -7.95 5.99
CA GLU A 158 26.29 -6.76 5.13
C GLU A 158 27.61 -6.72 4.33
N LEU A 159 28.69 -7.25 4.88
CA LEU A 159 30.00 -7.35 4.21
C LEU A 159 30.03 -8.42 3.08
N GLY A 160 29.01 -9.25 2.98
CA GLY A 160 28.87 -10.27 1.95
C GLY A 160 28.16 -11.52 2.44
N GLU A 161 27.76 -12.37 1.50
CA GLU A 161 27.16 -13.67 1.80
C GLU A 161 28.05 -14.51 2.71
N LYS A 162 27.48 -15.09 3.76
CA LYS A 162 28.20 -15.91 4.74
C LYS A 162 27.46 -17.22 4.98
N ASN A 163 28.21 -18.30 5.10
CA ASN A 163 27.64 -19.55 5.51
C ASN A 163 27.56 -19.62 7.05
N PHE A 164 26.73 -20.54 7.57
CA PHE A 164 26.51 -20.68 9.00
C PHE A 164 27.80 -20.96 9.77
N ASP A 165 28.67 -21.82 9.24
CA ASP A 165 29.91 -22.22 9.91
C ASP A 165 30.92 -21.07 9.97
N GLU A 166 31.01 -20.24 8.91
CA GLU A 166 31.82 -19.02 8.90
C GLU A 166 31.31 -18.01 9.93
N ILE A 167 29.99 -17.86 10.08
CA ILE A 167 29.42 -16.96 11.08
C ILE A 167 29.72 -17.48 12.50
N CYS A 168 29.65 -18.79 12.74
CA CYS A 168 30.04 -19.40 14.01
C CYS A 168 31.50 -19.10 14.36
N GLU A 169 32.41 -19.29 13.41
CA GLU A 169 33.85 -19.06 13.61
C GLU A 169 34.16 -17.58 13.90
N LEU A 170 33.54 -16.69 13.16
CA LEU A 170 33.80 -15.24 13.28
C LEU A 170 33.20 -14.64 14.56
N THR A 171 32.05 -15.14 15.00
CA THR A 171 31.33 -14.56 16.16
C THR A 171 31.65 -15.26 17.47
N GLN A 172 32.12 -16.50 17.41
CA GLN A 172 32.35 -17.39 18.58
C GLN A 172 31.11 -17.52 19.50
N LEU A 173 29.92 -17.27 18.96
CA LEU A 173 28.66 -17.41 19.71
C LEU A 173 28.24 -18.88 19.78
N PRO A 174 27.60 -19.32 20.87
CA PRO A 174 26.99 -20.64 20.95
C PRO A 174 25.98 -20.85 19.82
N VAL A 175 25.95 -22.03 19.22
CA VAL A 175 25.09 -22.38 18.08
C VAL A 175 23.61 -22.06 18.34
N GLU A 176 23.15 -22.27 19.59
CA GLU A 176 21.76 -22.02 19.99
C GLU A 176 21.44 -20.50 19.94
N VAL A 177 22.35 -19.67 20.41
CA VAL A 177 22.21 -18.20 20.42
C VAL A 177 22.29 -17.66 18.99
N LEU A 178 23.18 -18.22 18.17
CA LEU A 178 23.34 -17.85 16.78
C LEU A 178 22.07 -18.15 15.97
N ASN A 179 21.52 -19.36 16.10
CA ASN A 179 20.28 -19.75 15.43
C ASN A 179 19.11 -18.84 15.84
N LEU A 180 18.99 -18.52 17.14
CA LEU A 180 17.94 -17.63 17.62
C LEU A 180 18.02 -16.26 16.92
N HIS A 181 19.17 -15.62 16.95
CA HIS A 181 19.34 -14.28 16.37
C HIS A 181 19.27 -14.26 14.84
N LEU A 182 19.77 -15.29 14.15
CA LEU A 182 19.59 -15.41 12.69
C LEU A 182 18.11 -15.57 12.32
N THR A 183 17.37 -16.38 13.08
CA THR A 183 15.93 -16.54 12.88
C THR A 183 15.19 -15.22 13.14
N GLU A 184 15.52 -14.49 14.20
CA GLU A 184 14.94 -13.17 14.48
C GLU A 184 15.23 -12.14 13.38
N LEU A 185 16.45 -12.14 12.83
CA LEU A 185 16.84 -11.26 11.72
C LEU A 185 16.12 -11.65 10.41
N GLU A 186 15.91 -12.95 10.18
CA GLU A 186 15.17 -13.46 9.02
C GLU A 186 13.67 -13.12 9.15
N PHE A 187 13.04 -13.36 10.30
CA PHE A 187 11.66 -12.93 10.55
C PHE A 187 11.48 -11.42 10.47
N SER A 188 12.52 -10.66 10.81
CA SER A 188 12.52 -9.20 10.65
C SER A 188 12.70 -8.77 9.19
N GLY A 189 12.92 -9.71 8.25
CA GLY A 189 13.14 -9.43 6.83
C GLY A 189 14.44 -8.64 6.57
N LEU A 190 15.41 -8.71 7.46
CA LEU A 190 16.71 -8.06 7.32
C LEU A 190 17.71 -8.93 6.56
N ILE A 191 17.60 -10.24 6.76
CA ILE A 191 18.41 -11.25 6.07
C ILE A 191 17.49 -12.32 5.48
N LYS A 192 18.00 -13.10 4.55
CA LYS A 192 17.34 -14.31 4.01
C LYS A 192 18.33 -15.47 3.99
N GLN A 193 17.82 -16.66 4.24
CA GLN A 193 18.57 -17.89 4.11
C GLN A 193 18.46 -18.44 2.69
N LEU A 194 19.59 -18.75 2.07
CA LEU A 194 19.71 -19.46 0.79
C LEU A 194 19.98 -20.96 1.02
N PRO A 195 19.75 -21.81 -0.01
CA PRO A 195 20.13 -23.22 0.07
C PRO A 195 21.60 -23.41 0.44
N GLY A 196 21.90 -24.33 1.36
CA GLY A 196 23.24 -24.54 1.89
C GLY A 196 23.55 -23.77 3.17
N ARG A 197 22.56 -23.23 3.87
CA ARG A 197 22.69 -22.41 5.08
C ARG A 197 23.57 -21.17 4.87
N ILE A 198 23.41 -20.53 3.70
CA ILE A 198 24.07 -19.26 3.37
C ILE A 198 23.09 -18.13 3.70
N TYR A 199 23.57 -17.08 4.37
CA TYR A 199 22.78 -15.92 4.75
C TYR A 199 23.24 -14.69 3.97
N THR A 200 22.29 -13.91 3.47
CA THR A 200 22.51 -12.67 2.72
C THR A 200 21.47 -11.63 3.13
N LEU A 201 21.72 -10.36 2.79
CA LEU A 201 20.73 -9.30 3.00
C LEU A 201 19.45 -9.58 2.16
N SER A 202 18.31 -9.23 2.71
CA SER A 202 16.99 -9.45 2.09
C SER A 202 16.65 -8.38 1.03
#